data_2c2c899ffcb6294990fb72e21f9d65a3
#
_entry.id   2c2c899ffcb6294990fb72e21f9d65a3
#
_cell.length_a   1.000
_cell.length_b   1.000
_cell.length_c   1.000
_cell.angle_alpha   90.00
_cell.angle_beta   90.00
_cell.angle_gamma   90.00
#
_symmetry.space_group_name_H-M   'P 1'
#
loop_
_entity.id
_entity.type
_entity.pdbx_description
1 polymer ?
#
loop_
_entity_poly.entity_id
_entity_poly.type
_entity_poly.pdbx_seq_one_letter_code
_entity_poly.pdbx_strand_id
1 'polypeptide(L)'
;VQTMAGREQKAREGKWNGGFAPYGYKLENGELVIAEDEVEIIQMIFDRYIHTNDGINGVANYLNNHGYTKKLRQNGTIPGFSSSFIKKIIDNPVYMGKIAYGRRRTEKKTGTRNETHVVEQSEFPVYEGIYEAIISEEEWNLAQEKRSKNNYRREKIHDPEHAHILSG
;
A
#
# COMPACT_ATOMS: atom_id res chain seq x y z
N VAL A 1 -9.21 -16.43 -19.44
CA VAL A 1 -9.32 -16.39 -17.97
C VAL A 1 -8.08 -17.01 -17.36
N GLN A 2 -7.34 -16.21 -16.60
CA GLN A 2 -6.14 -16.72 -15.91
C GLN A 2 -6.56 -17.51 -14.67
N THR A 3 -6.07 -18.74 -14.55
CA THR A 3 -6.22 -19.55 -13.35
C THR A 3 -5.37 -19.02 -12.20
N MET A 4 -5.65 -19.47 -10.97
CA MET A 4 -4.82 -19.13 -9.79
C MET A 4 -3.36 -19.56 -9.97
N ALA A 5 -3.13 -20.75 -10.52
CA ALA A 5 -1.78 -21.24 -10.83
C ALA A 5 -1.06 -20.37 -11.88
N GLY A 6 -1.75 -19.90 -12.90
CA GLY A 6 -1.19 -19.01 -13.92
C GLY A 6 -0.82 -17.62 -13.34
N ARG A 7 -1.59 -17.11 -12.41
CA ARG A 7 -1.29 -15.84 -11.71
C ARG A 7 -0.07 -15.98 -10.78
N GLU A 8 0.02 -17.08 -10.08
CA GLU A 8 1.18 -17.37 -9.22
C GLU A 8 2.46 -17.50 -10.04
N GLN A 9 2.39 -18.22 -11.18
CA GLN A 9 3.54 -18.35 -12.08
C GLN A 9 3.99 -16.98 -12.62
N LYS A 10 3.06 -16.14 -13.02
CA LYS A 10 3.34 -14.76 -13.46
C LYS A 10 4.04 -13.94 -12.38
N ALA A 11 3.60 -14.06 -11.13
CA ALA A 11 4.23 -13.38 -10.00
C ALA A 11 5.66 -13.89 -9.76
N ARG A 12 5.90 -15.20 -9.85
CA ARG A 12 7.24 -15.81 -9.75
C ARG A 12 8.19 -15.30 -10.83
N GLU A 13 7.67 -15.04 -12.02
CA GLU A 13 8.42 -14.44 -13.13
C GLU A 13 8.65 -12.94 -12.99
N GLY A 14 8.17 -12.32 -11.91
CA GLY A 14 8.27 -10.88 -11.65
C GLY A 14 7.37 -10.01 -12.52
N LYS A 15 6.37 -10.61 -13.16
CA LYS A 15 5.44 -9.93 -14.06
C LYS A 15 4.20 -9.43 -13.32
N TRP A 16 3.67 -8.30 -13.75
CA TRP A 16 2.43 -7.78 -13.21
C TRP A 16 1.22 -8.66 -13.54
N ASN A 17 0.39 -8.95 -12.56
CA ASN A 17 -0.74 -9.88 -12.68
C ASN A 17 -2.01 -9.28 -13.28
N GLY A 18 -1.90 -8.15 -13.95
CA GLY A 18 -3.04 -7.48 -14.56
C GLY A 18 -3.81 -6.59 -13.59
N GLY A 19 -4.89 -5.99 -14.07
CA GLY A 19 -5.59 -4.93 -13.38
C GLY A 19 -4.91 -3.57 -13.57
N PHE A 20 -5.33 -2.59 -12.80
CA PHE A 20 -4.76 -1.24 -12.87
C PHE A 20 -3.33 -1.21 -12.33
N ALA A 21 -2.47 -0.42 -12.98
CA ALA A 21 -1.15 -0.16 -12.45
C ALA A 21 -1.24 0.59 -11.10
N PRO A 22 -0.35 0.31 -10.12
CA PRO A 22 -0.27 1.10 -8.91
C PRO A 22 0.05 2.56 -9.23
N TYR A 23 -0.35 3.48 -8.37
CA TYR A 23 0.02 4.89 -8.51
C TYR A 23 1.54 5.03 -8.56
N GLY A 24 2.06 5.83 -9.45
CA GLY A 24 3.50 5.94 -9.74
C GLY A 24 3.99 5.07 -10.91
N TYR A 25 3.16 4.12 -11.34
CA TYR A 25 3.41 3.26 -12.50
C TYR A 25 2.29 3.35 -13.52
N LYS A 26 2.59 3.03 -14.74
CA LYS A 26 1.65 2.82 -15.85
C LYS A 26 1.92 1.47 -16.51
N LEU A 27 0.97 0.96 -17.26
CA LEU A 27 1.14 -0.26 -18.03
C LEU A 27 1.48 0.07 -19.48
N GLU A 28 2.58 -0.47 -19.96
CA GLU A 28 2.94 -0.50 -21.37
C GLU A 28 3.16 -1.96 -21.79
N ASN A 29 2.40 -2.42 -22.79
CA ASN A 29 2.44 -3.81 -23.25
C ASN A 29 2.29 -4.87 -22.12
N GLY A 30 1.49 -4.56 -21.11
CA GLY A 30 1.27 -5.44 -19.96
C GLY A 30 2.37 -5.42 -18.90
N GLU A 31 3.41 -4.61 -19.09
CA GLU A 31 4.52 -4.43 -18.14
C GLU A 31 4.41 -3.10 -17.39
N LEU A 32 4.86 -3.09 -16.14
CA LEU A 32 4.93 -1.87 -15.34
C LEU A 32 6.11 -1.01 -15.79
N VAL A 33 5.83 0.26 -16.07
CA VAL A 33 6.84 1.29 -16.29
C VAL A 33 6.55 2.48 -15.39
N ILE A 34 7.57 3.24 -15.04
CA ILE A 34 7.42 4.43 -14.19
C ILE A 34 6.56 5.48 -14.91
N ALA A 35 5.57 6.00 -14.19
CA ALA A 35 4.76 7.14 -14.63
C ALA A 35 5.45 8.43 -14.16
N GLU A 36 6.09 9.15 -15.07
CA GLU A 36 6.90 10.33 -14.79
C GLU A 36 6.12 11.46 -14.09
N ASP A 37 4.82 11.53 -14.36
CA ASP A 37 3.92 12.51 -13.75
C ASP A 37 3.43 12.14 -12.33
N GLU A 38 3.68 10.92 -11.89
CA GLU A 38 3.25 10.42 -10.58
C GLU A 38 4.44 10.03 -9.66
N VAL A 39 5.60 9.78 -10.22
CA VAL A 39 6.76 9.24 -9.48
C VAL A 39 7.25 10.19 -8.39
N GLU A 40 7.24 11.49 -8.62
CA GLU A 40 7.66 12.49 -7.64
C GLU A 40 6.81 12.45 -6.36
N ILE A 41 5.51 12.22 -6.51
CA ILE A 41 4.60 12.10 -5.37
C ILE A 41 4.93 10.86 -4.53
N ILE A 42 5.24 9.74 -5.16
CA ILE A 42 5.65 8.52 -4.45
C ILE A 42 6.96 8.75 -3.69
N GLN A 43 7.95 9.33 -4.34
CA GLN A 43 9.23 9.66 -3.71
C GLN A 43 9.05 10.60 -2.52
N MET A 44 8.23 11.64 -2.67
CA MET A 44 7.91 12.58 -1.60
C MET A 44 7.18 11.93 -0.42
N ILE A 45 6.26 11.02 -0.68
CA ILE A 45 5.54 10.28 0.37
C ILE A 45 6.53 9.47 1.21
N PHE A 46 7.41 8.70 0.60
CA PHE A 46 8.40 7.90 1.32
C PHE A 46 9.44 8.77 2.04
N ASP A 47 9.99 9.76 1.36
CA ASP A 47 10.96 10.69 1.94
C ASP A 47 10.40 11.38 3.19
N ARG A 48 9.23 11.95 3.07
CA ARG A 48 8.60 12.65 4.18
C ARG A 48 8.21 11.71 5.33
N TYR A 49 7.70 10.54 5.01
CA TYR A 49 7.34 9.54 6.01
C TYR A 49 8.56 9.03 6.79
N ILE A 50 9.69 8.83 6.12
CA ILE A 50 10.93 8.31 6.72
C ILE A 50 11.67 9.39 7.51
N HIS A 51 11.83 10.57 6.95
CA HIS A 51 12.75 11.60 7.45
C HIS A 51 12.09 12.69 8.31
N THR A 52 10.78 12.65 8.48
CA THR A 52 10.06 13.57 9.39
C THR A 52 9.30 12.81 10.47
N ASN A 53 8.75 13.55 11.44
CA ASN A 53 7.87 12.98 12.47
C ASN A 53 6.43 12.77 11.98
N ASP A 54 6.14 13.07 10.72
CA ASP A 54 4.80 12.92 10.17
C ASP A 54 4.42 11.44 10.09
N GLY A 55 3.23 11.13 10.58
CA GLY A 55 2.58 9.85 10.33
C GLY A 55 1.84 9.86 8.99
N ILE A 56 1.08 8.83 8.72
CA ILE A 56 0.29 8.67 7.47
C ILE A 56 -0.63 9.88 7.24
N ASN A 57 -1.34 10.33 8.28
CA ASN A 57 -2.20 11.53 8.20
C ASN A 57 -1.40 12.81 7.96
N GLY A 58 -0.25 12.94 8.60
CA GLY A 58 0.64 14.09 8.45
C GLY A 58 1.13 14.23 7.01
N VAL A 59 1.53 13.14 6.39
CA VAL A 59 1.96 13.12 4.99
C VAL A 59 0.82 13.51 4.05
N ALA A 60 -0.39 12.96 4.25
CA ALA A 60 -1.57 13.31 3.46
C ALA A 60 -1.91 14.82 3.58
N ASN A 61 -1.92 15.34 4.80
CA ASN A 61 -2.18 16.75 5.06
C ASN A 61 -1.12 17.66 4.45
N TYR A 62 0.15 17.26 4.54
CA TYR A 62 1.23 18.01 3.91
C TYR A 62 1.03 18.16 2.40
N LEU A 63 0.75 17.07 1.71
CA LEU A 63 0.51 17.09 0.27
C LEU A 63 -0.68 17.97 -0.11
N ASN A 64 -1.79 17.81 0.60
CA ASN A 64 -3.01 18.59 0.34
C ASN A 64 -2.80 20.09 0.63
N ASN A 65 -2.13 20.45 1.70
CA ASN A 65 -1.88 21.83 2.10
C ASN A 65 -0.89 22.55 1.19
N HIS A 66 -0.01 21.80 0.51
CA HIS A 66 0.93 22.35 -0.46
C HIS A 66 0.42 22.34 -1.91
N GLY A 67 -0.86 22.03 -2.09
CA GLY A 67 -1.51 22.10 -3.40
C GLY A 67 -1.22 20.93 -4.33
N TYR A 68 -0.62 19.86 -3.83
CA TYR A 68 -0.43 18.64 -4.64
C TYR A 68 -1.76 17.93 -4.84
N THR A 69 -1.98 17.41 -6.03
CA THR A 69 -3.19 16.68 -6.39
C THR A 69 -2.83 15.37 -7.10
N LYS A 70 -3.67 14.36 -6.89
CA LYS A 70 -3.55 13.13 -7.67
C LYS A 70 -4.08 13.34 -9.07
N LYS A 71 -3.39 12.77 -10.04
CA LYS A 71 -3.97 12.57 -11.36
C LYS A 71 -5.15 11.59 -11.25
N LEU A 72 -6.33 12.04 -11.67
CA LEU A 72 -7.52 11.20 -11.64
C LEU A 72 -7.37 10.06 -12.67
N ARG A 73 -7.51 8.84 -12.20
CA ARG A 73 -7.61 7.64 -13.03
C ARG A 73 -9.07 7.27 -13.23
N GLN A 74 -9.33 6.30 -14.07
CA GLN A 74 -10.65 5.93 -14.60
C GLN A 74 -11.79 5.87 -13.57
N ASN A 75 -11.50 5.55 -12.30
CA ASN A 75 -12.48 5.48 -11.22
C ASN A 75 -12.21 6.48 -10.09
N GLY A 76 -11.29 7.40 -10.29
CA GLY A 76 -10.93 8.38 -9.27
C GLY A 76 -11.83 9.61 -9.34
N THR A 77 -12.43 9.98 -8.22
CA THR A 77 -13.30 11.16 -8.11
C THR A 77 -12.73 12.25 -7.20
N ILE A 78 -11.72 11.90 -6.39
CA ILE A 78 -11.17 12.80 -5.38
C ILE A 78 -9.69 13.08 -5.69
N PRO A 79 -9.32 14.32 -6.04
CA PRO A 79 -7.94 14.68 -6.36
C PRO A 79 -7.03 14.77 -5.12
N GLY A 80 -7.60 14.91 -3.92
CA GLY A 80 -6.84 15.01 -2.68
C GLY A 80 -6.28 13.67 -2.19
N PHE A 81 -5.31 13.74 -1.29
CA PHE A 81 -4.67 12.58 -0.68
C PHE A 81 -5.35 12.23 0.64
N SER A 82 -5.79 10.98 0.77
CA SER A 82 -6.32 10.43 2.02
C SER A 82 -5.27 9.62 2.77
N SER A 83 -5.42 9.48 4.07
CA SER A 83 -4.55 8.60 4.88
C SER A 83 -4.58 7.14 4.40
N SER A 84 -5.73 6.66 3.94
CA SER A 84 -5.86 5.32 3.36
C SER A 84 -5.03 5.16 2.08
N PHE A 85 -4.95 6.19 1.26
CA PHE A 85 -4.13 6.20 0.05
C PHE A 85 -2.64 6.14 0.41
N ILE A 86 -2.20 6.97 1.34
CA ILE A 86 -0.80 6.98 1.82
C ILE A 86 -0.43 5.63 2.43
N LYS A 87 -1.32 5.06 3.26
CA LYS A 87 -1.11 3.73 3.85
C LYS A 87 -0.91 2.66 2.79
N LYS A 88 -1.76 2.63 1.76
CA LYS A 88 -1.66 1.65 0.67
C LYS A 88 -0.34 1.77 -0.09
N ILE A 89 0.19 2.97 -0.26
CA ILE A 89 1.48 3.20 -0.90
C ILE A 89 2.62 2.69 -0.02
N ILE A 90 2.66 3.09 1.23
CA ILE A 90 3.74 2.70 2.16
C ILE A 90 3.78 1.19 2.38
N ASP A 91 2.62 0.53 2.41
CA ASP A 91 2.51 -0.90 2.66
C ASP A 91 2.66 -1.77 1.38
N ASN A 92 2.89 -1.18 0.22
CA ASN A 92 2.96 -1.91 -1.04
C ASN A 92 4.40 -2.15 -1.53
N PRO A 93 4.92 -3.38 -1.51
CA PRO A 93 6.29 -3.69 -1.90
C PRO A 93 6.59 -3.45 -3.39
N VAL A 94 5.59 -3.16 -4.21
CA VAL A 94 5.79 -2.82 -5.63
C VAL A 94 6.77 -1.66 -5.82
N TYR A 95 6.80 -0.71 -4.91
CA TYR A 95 7.65 0.48 -5.01
C TYR A 95 9.14 0.21 -4.79
N MET A 96 9.49 -0.88 -4.13
CA MET A 96 10.87 -1.38 -4.04
C MET A 96 11.24 -2.41 -5.12
N GLY A 97 10.39 -2.56 -6.14
CA GLY A 97 10.64 -3.46 -7.26
C GLY A 97 10.24 -4.91 -7.04
N LYS A 98 9.33 -5.19 -6.11
CA LYS A 98 8.92 -6.57 -5.78
C LYS A 98 7.44 -6.81 -6.04
N ILE A 99 7.10 -8.02 -6.46
CA ILE A 99 5.73 -8.48 -6.67
C ILE A 99 5.29 -9.29 -5.46
N ALA A 100 4.27 -8.80 -4.76
CA ALA A 100 3.61 -9.55 -3.69
C ALA A 100 2.39 -10.29 -4.24
N TYR A 101 2.32 -11.58 -3.98
CA TYR A 101 1.20 -12.43 -4.40
C TYR A 101 0.40 -12.91 -3.17
N GLY A 102 -0.92 -12.91 -3.29
CA GLY A 102 -1.78 -13.42 -2.23
C GLY A 102 -1.90 -12.55 -0.97
N ARG A 103 -1.59 -11.26 -1.05
CA ARG A 103 -1.74 -10.31 0.08
C ARG A 103 -3.16 -10.26 0.65
N ARG A 104 -4.15 -10.59 -0.17
CA ARG A 104 -5.56 -10.61 0.20
C ARG A 104 -6.18 -11.92 -0.24
N ARG A 105 -7.00 -12.47 0.64
CA ARG A 105 -7.77 -13.68 0.38
C ARG A 105 -9.24 -13.38 0.58
N THR A 106 -10.07 -13.93 -0.28
CA THR A 106 -11.52 -13.87 -0.11
C THR A 106 -11.97 -15.08 0.70
N GLU A 107 -12.61 -14.85 1.82
CA GLU A 107 -13.13 -15.89 2.70
C GLU A 107 -14.65 -15.77 2.80
N LYS A 108 -15.31 -16.90 3.04
CA LYS A 108 -16.75 -16.91 3.31
C LYS A 108 -17.02 -16.30 4.67
N LYS A 109 -18.05 -15.47 4.74
CA LYS A 109 -18.48 -14.89 6.01
C LYS A 109 -19.25 -15.93 6.81
N THR A 110 -18.83 -16.17 8.06
CA THR A 110 -19.46 -17.13 8.95
C THR A 110 -20.93 -16.78 9.16
N GLY A 111 -21.82 -17.77 9.05
CA GLY A 111 -23.26 -17.59 9.25
C GLY A 111 -24.02 -17.09 8.01
N THR A 112 -23.37 -16.92 6.88
CA THR A 112 -24.04 -16.53 5.61
C THR A 112 -23.77 -17.55 4.51
N ARG A 113 -24.75 -17.73 3.61
CA ARG A 113 -24.66 -18.74 2.55
C ARG A 113 -23.75 -18.31 1.40
N ASN A 114 -23.77 -17.06 1.03
CA ASN A 114 -23.12 -16.54 -0.20
C ASN A 114 -22.29 -15.27 0.01
N GLU A 115 -22.22 -14.73 1.22
CA GLU A 115 -21.42 -13.53 1.47
C GLU A 115 -19.95 -13.87 1.68
N THR A 116 -19.10 -13.06 1.08
CA THR A 116 -17.64 -13.17 1.22
C THR A 116 -17.07 -11.84 1.71
N HIS A 117 -15.96 -11.90 2.39
CA HIS A 117 -15.19 -10.73 2.78
C HIS A 117 -13.72 -10.91 2.41
N VAL A 118 -13.00 -9.81 2.27
CA VAL A 118 -11.58 -9.83 1.95
C VAL A 118 -10.78 -9.74 3.24
N VAL A 119 -9.90 -10.70 3.44
CA VAL A 119 -8.97 -10.75 4.59
C VAL A 119 -7.55 -10.47 4.11
N GLU A 120 -6.85 -9.60 4.81
CA GLU A 120 -5.42 -9.37 4.58
C GLU A 120 -4.62 -10.52 5.20
N GLN A 121 -3.65 -11.04 4.45
CA GLN A 121 -2.78 -12.10 4.92
C GLN A 121 -1.56 -11.49 5.62
N SER A 122 -1.18 -12.04 6.77
CA SER A 122 0.03 -11.63 7.50
C SER A 122 1.32 -12.09 6.81
N GLU A 123 1.24 -13.20 6.13
CA GLU A 123 2.35 -13.79 5.38
C GLU A 123 1.93 -14.04 3.93
N PHE A 124 2.76 -13.64 3.00
CA PHE A 124 2.56 -13.86 1.57
C PHE A 124 3.90 -13.90 0.84
N PRO A 125 4.02 -14.66 -0.25
CA PRO A 125 5.25 -14.69 -1.02
C PRO A 125 5.50 -13.36 -1.75
N VAL A 126 6.76 -12.98 -1.80
CA VAL A 126 7.26 -11.78 -2.50
C VAL A 126 8.34 -12.20 -3.47
N TYR A 127 8.22 -11.79 -4.71
CA TYR A 127 9.14 -12.13 -5.79
C TYR A 127 9.81 -10.88 -6.36
N GLU A 128 11.01 -11.03 -6.90
CA GLU A 128 11.66 -9.94 -7.63
C GLU A 128 10.86 -9.56 -8.88
N GLY A 129 10.57 -8.27 -9.02
CA GLY A 129 9.90 -7.74 -10.21
C GLY A 129 10.89 -7.50 -11.35
N ILE A 130 10.41 -7.59 -12.58
CA ILE A 130 11.19 -7.28 -13.79
C ILE A 130 11.11 -5.80 -14.20
N TYR A 131 10.53 -4.96 -13.37
CA TYR A 131 10.33 -3.53 -13.59
C TYR A 131 11.21 -2.69 -12.64
N GLU A 132 11.35 -1.42 -12.95
CA GLU A 132 12.17 -0.49 -12.19
C GLU A 132 11.52 -0.11 -10.85
N ALA A 133 12.30 -0.16 -9.78
CA ALA A 133 11.88 0.32 -8.46
C ALA A 133 11.89 1.85 -8.38
N ILE A 134 10.94 2.45 -7.67
CA ILE A 134 10.90 3.89 -7.41
C ILE A 134 11.74 4.26 -6.19
N ILE A 135 11.75 3.39 -5.18
CA ILE A 135 12.52 3.56 -3.94
C ILE A 135 13.46 2.38 -3.74
N SER A 136 14.48 2.58 -2.93
CA SER A 136 15.40 1.52 -2.54
C SER A 136 14.78 0.57 -1.50
N GLU A 137 15.33 -0.62 -1.38
CA GLU A 137 14.95 -1.58 -0.35
C GLU A 137 15.24 -1.03 1.06
N GLU A 138 16.30 -0.25 1.22
CA GLU A 138 16.63 0.42 2.48
C GLU A 138 15.56 1.42 2.91
N GLU A 139 15.11 2.27 2.00
CA GLU A 139 14.01 3.22 2.24
C GLU A 139 12.70 2.49 2.58
N TRP A 140 12.39 1.42 1.88
CA TRP A 140 11.25 0.57 2.20
C TRP A 140 11.34 0.02 3.63
N ASN A 141 12.48 -0.54 4.01
CA ASN A 141 12.69 -1.12 5.33
C ASN A 141 12.57 -0.07 6.44
N LEU A 142 13.11 1.13 6.24
CA LEU A 142 12.95 2.25 7.19
C LEU A 142 11.48 2.65 7.36
N ALA A 143 10.72 2.69 6.27
CA ALA A 143 9.28 2.98 6.33
C ALA A 143 8.51 1.89 7.09
N GLN A 144 8.82 0.60 6.87
CA GLN A 144 8.19 -0.51 7.58
C GLN A 144 8.56 -0.53 9.07
N GLU A 145 9.78 -0.22 9.43
CA GLU A 145 10.21 -0.10 10.83
C GLU A 145 9.40 0.99 11.55
N LYS A 146 9.25 2.15 10.95
CA LYS A 146 8.41 3.23 11.49
C LYS A 146 6.94 2.81 11.62
N ARG A 147 6.41 2.09 10.63
CA ARG A 147 5.05 1.53 10.66
C ARG A 147 4.84 0.61 11.85
N SER A 148 5.78 -0.30 12.08
CA SER A 148 5.74 -1.25 13.20
C SER A 148 5.74 -0.55 14.56
N LYS A 149 6.61 0.43 14.74
CA LYS A 149 6.67 1.25 15.98
C LYS A 149 5.38 2.01 16.26
N ASN A 150 4.75 2.55 15.22
CA ASN A 150 3.50 3.28 15.36
C ASN A 150 2.30 2.35 15.69
N ASN A 151 2.28 1.15 15.16
CA ASN A 151 1.26 0.15 15.48
C ASN A 151 1.34 -0.28 16.96
N TYR A 152 2.54 -0.52 17.48
CA TYR A 152 2.75 -0.88 18.88
C TYR A 152 2.23 0.20 19.86
N ARG A 153 2.39 1.49 19.52
CA ARG A 153 1.84 2.59 20.32
C ARG A 153 0.32 2.59 20.39
N ARG A 154 -0.35 2.19 19.30
CA ARG A 154 -1.82 2.10 19.25
C ARG A 154 -2.38 0.98 20.14
N GLU A 155 -1.72 -0.16 20.18
CA GLU A 155 -2.14 -1.29 21.02
C GLU A 155 -2.08 -0.96 22.50
N LYS A 156 -1.08 -0.15 22.92
CA LYS A 156 -0.97 0.31 24.31
C LYS A 156 -2.01 1.34 24.74
N ILE A 157 -2.57 2.13 23.82
CA ILE A 157 -3.56 3.18 24.11
C ILE A 157 -4.97 2.59 24.28
N HIS A 158 -5.22 1.39 23.78
CA HIS A 158 -6.49 0.68 23.86
C HIS A 158 -6.53 -0.37 24.98
N ASP A 159 -5.88 -0.09 26.10
CA ASP A 159 -6.05 -0.94 27.29
C ASP A 159 -7.46 -0.68 27.90
N PRO A 160 -8.35 -1.70 27.91
CA PRO A 160 -9.72 -1.53 28.42
C PRO A 160 -9.78 -1.10 29.89
N GLU A 161 -8.76 -1.36 30.68
CA GLU A 161 -8.71 -0.93 32.08
C GLU A 161 -8.59 0.59 32.23
N HIS A 162 -7.97 1.28 31.29
CA HIS A 162 -7.90 2.75 31.30
C HIS A 162 -9.20 3.45 30.91
N ALA A 163 -10.06 2.81 30.12
CA ALA A 163 -11.34 3.36 29.73
C ALA A 163 -12.36 3.39 30.90
N HIS A 164 -12.24 2.49 31.88
CA HIS A 164 -13.11 2.43 33.04
C HIS A 164 -12.81 3.46 34.12
N ILE A 165 -11.59 3.94 34.23
CA ILE A 165 -11.16 4.93 35.25
C ILE A 165 -11.63 6.34 34.89
N LEU A 166 -11.85 6.63 33.61
CA LEU A 166 -12.28 7.93 33.11
C LEU A 166 -13.79 8.10 32.98
N SER A 167 -14.59 7.03 33.15
CA SER A 167 -16.05 7.05 33.05
C SER A 167 -16.77 7.05 34.40
N GLY A 168 -16.02 7.14 35.48
CA GLY A 168 -16.53 7.22 36.83
C GLY A 168 -16.96 8.65 37.24
#